data_d77b972f6ecb357afc8f8c8bc000f957
#
_entry.id   d77b972f6ecb357afc8f8c8bc000f957
#
_cell.length_a   1.000
_cell.length_b   1.000
_cell.length_c   1.000
_cell.angle_alpha   90.00
_cell.angle_beta   90.00
_cell.angle_gamma   90.00
#
_symmetry.space_group_name_H-M   'P 1'
#
loop_
_entity.id
_entity.type
_entity.pdbx_description
1 polymer ?
#
loop_
_entity_poly.entity_id
_entity_poly.type
_entity_poly.pdbx_seq_one_letter_code
_entity_poly.pdbx_strand_id
1 'polypeptide(L)'
;MQFIQEKAIGSWVEMDTVIGTPGGKVILTVDFTFCNFMAAFLLDSKACANVSNVFAGIKRKFRENDMRFGDIIPLILTDNGNEFSDVNAIELDLDGAKETSVFFCRPMRPSDKPHVEKNHTLFRDICPKGTSFDNFTQDDVNLIFSHVNSIVRNSLGGKSPYDLFSFTYGKKQLPCLASKRYRAGKLAKVHYC
;
A
#
# COMPACT_ATOMS: atom_id res chain seq x y z
N MET A 1 1.40 19.88 1.97
CA MET A 1 2.77 20.13 2.51
C MET A 1 2.72 20.84 3.85
N GLN A 2 1.99 21.96 3.99
CA GLN A 2 1.93 22.74 5.25
C GLN A 2 1.48 21.91 6.46
N PHE A 3 0.40 21.12 6.33
CA PHE A 3 -0.09 20.25 7.42
C PHE A 3 0.95 19.22 7.91
N ILE A 4 1.74 18.65 6.99
CA ILE A 4 2.80 17.67 7.32
C ILE A 4 3.89 18.34 8.17
N GLN A 5 4.26 19.59 7.84
CA GLN A 5 5.25 20.37 8.58
C GLN A 5 4.72 20.80 9.96
N GLU A 6 3.46 21.25 10.02
CA GLU A 6 2.82 21.69 11.27
C GLU A 6 2.63 20.55 12.29
N LYS A 7 2.40 19.32 11.81
CA LYS A 7 2.23 18.13 12.67
C LYS A 7 3.52 17.36 12.92
N ALA A 8 4.66 17.80 12.40
CA ALA A 8 5.94 17.08 12.45
C ALA A 8 5.84 15.62 11.97
N ILE A 9 4.97 15.37 10.98
CA ILE A 9 4.79 14.03 10.40
C ILE A 9 5.99 13.72 9.52
N GLY A 10 6.87 12.85 9.99
CA GLY A 10 8.09 12.48 9.28
C GLY A 10 7.85 11.57 8.07
N SER A 11 6.65 11.01 7.93
CA SER A 11 6.27 10.10 6.86
C SER A 11 4.76 10.11 6.65
N TRP A 12 4.35 9.86 5.42
CA TRP A 12 2.96 9.61 5.03
C TRP A 12 2.92 8.41 4.10
N VAL A 13 1.73 7.89 3.82
CA VAL A 13 1.54 6.89 2.78
C VAL A 13 0.85 7.50 1.57
N GLU A 14 1.24 7.05 0.39
CA GLU A 14 0.54 7.33 -0.86
C GLU A 14 -0.32 6.12 -1.21
N MET A 15 -1.59 6.35 -1.55
CA MET A 15 -2.54 5.30 -1.87
C MET A 15 -3.02 5.45 -3.32
N ASP A 16 -3.14 4.31 -4.01
CA ASP A 16 -3.59 4.27 -5.40
C ASP A 16 -4.21 2.92 -5.74
N THR A 17 -4.93 2.84 -6.86
CA THR A 17 -5.43 1.57 -7.41
C THR A 17 -4.78 1.25 -8.75
N VAL A 18 -4.23 0.04 -8.86
CA VAL A 18 -3.69 -0.49 -10.11
C VAL A 18 -4.76 -1.29 -10.82
N ILE A 19 -5.12 -0.86 -12.03
CA ILE A 19 -6.09 -1.54 -12.89
C ILE A 19 -5.32 -2.49 -13.81
N GLY A 20 -5.79 -3.75 -13.90
CA GLY A 20 -5.35 -4.72 -14.89
C GLY A 20 -6.16 -4.55 -16.19
N THR A 21 -7.24 -5.30 -16.30
CA THR A 21 -8.24 -5.18 -17.38
C THR A 21 -9.42 -4.34 -16.92
N PRO A 22 -10.06 -3.54 -17.81
CA PRO A 22 -11.27 -2.79 -17.46
C PRO A 22 -12.39 -3.72 -16.96
N GLY A 23 -12.99 -3.35 -15.83
CA GLY A 23 -14.10 -4.13 -15.23
C GLY A 23 -13.69 -5.36 -14.44
N GLY A 24 -12.40 -5.75 -14.45
CA GLY A 24 -11.87 -6.86 -13.67
C GLY A 24 -11.43 -6.45 -12.26
N LYS A 25 -10.78 -7.39 -11.57
CA LYS A 25 -10.15 -7.15 -10.27
C LYS A 25 -9.08 -6.06 -10.36
N VAL A 26 -8.89 -5.33 -9.27
CA VAL A 26 -7.89 -4.27 -9.14
C VAL A 26 -7.02 -4.51 -7.90
N ILE A 27 -5.86 -3.87 -7.85
CA ILE A 27 -4.97 -3.95 -6.68
C ILE A 27 -4.92 -2.58 -6.03
N LEU A 28 -5.34 -2.49 -4.77
CA LEU A 28 -5.10 -1.32 -3.91
C LEU A 28 -3.66 -1.36 -3.43
N THR A 29 -2.92 -0.28 -3.60
CA THR A 29 -1.54 -0.12 -3.13
C THR A 29 -1.46 0.98 -2.08
N VAL A 30 -0.65 0.74 -1.04
CA VAL A 30 -0.36 1.67 0.06
C VAL A 30 1.16 1.76 0.19
N ASP A 31 1.75 2.86 -0.28
CA ASP A 31 3.19 3.11 -0.33
C ASP A 31 3.65 3.96 0.85
N PHE A 32 4.56 3.44 1.63
CA PHE A 32 5.23 4.14 2.73
C PHE A 32 6.37 4.98 2.18
N THR A 33 6.16 6.28 2.02
CA THR A 33 7.05 7.18 1.28
C THR A 33 8.47 7.25 1.82
N PHE A 34 8.67 7.09 3.14
CA PHE A 34 10.01 7.18 3.75
C PHE A 34 10.93 6.01 3.39
N CYS A 35 10.37 4.84 3.07
CA CYS A 35 11.15 3.62 2.79
C CYS A 35 10.77 2.95 1.47
N ASN A 36 9.78 3.49 0.74
CA ASN A 36 9.22 2.91 -0.49
C ASN A 36 8.71 1.46 -0.28
N PHE A 37 8.28 1.13 0.93
CA PHE A 37 7.62 -0.14 1.21
C PHE A 37 6.17 -0.04 0.73
N MET A 38 5.72 -1.01 -0.06
CA MET A 38 4.37 -1.03 -0.61
C MET A 38 3.60 -2.25 -0.11
N ALA A 39 2.51 -2.00 0.64
CA ALA A 39 1.49 -3.01 0.92
C ALA A 39 0.49 -3.03 -0.23
N ALA A 40 -0.09 -4.21 -0.53
CA ALA A 40 -1.01 -4.37 -1.64
C ALA A 40 -2.14 -5.34 -1.32
N PHE A 41 -3.35 -5.01 -1.78
CA PHE A 41 -4.56 -5.75 -1.49
C PHE A 41 -5.37 -5.96 -2.77
N LEU A 42 -5.74 -7.21 -3.03
CA LEU A 42 -6.59 -7.55 -4.17
C LEU A 42 -8.04 -7.17 -3.86
N LEU A 43 -8.65 -6.43 -4.77
CA LEU A 43 -10.05 -6.03 -4.70
C LEU A 43 -10.82 -6.66 -5.87
N ASP A 44 -12.04 -7.13 -5.60
CA ASP A 44 -12.90 -7.70 -6.65
C ASP A 44 -13.34 -6.66 -7.69
N SER A 45 -13.35 -5.39 -7.32
CA SER A 45 -13.63 -4.27 -8.22
C SER A 45 -13.14 -2.94 -7.62
N LYS A 46 -13.12 -1.90 -8.45
CA LYS A 46 -12.83 -0.51 -8.05
C LYS A 46 -14.04 0.14 -7.33
N ALA A 47 -14.63 -0.56 -6.37
CA ALA A 47 -15.75 -0.07 -5.58
C ALA A 47 -15.28 0.42 -4.20
N CYS A 48 -15.90 1.49 -3.71
CA CYS A 48 -15.61 2.08 -2.41
C CYS A 48 -15.72 1.06 -1.27
N ALA A 49 -16.76 0.23 -1.26
CA ALA A 49 -16.97 -0.80 -0.25
C ALA A 49 -15.81 -1.80 -0.14
N ASN A 50 -15.13 -2.11 -1.25
CA ASN A 50 -13.97 -3.01 -1.25
C ASN A 50 -12.78 -2.37 -0.53
N VAL A 51 -12.55 -1.08 -0.74
CA VAL A 51 -11.52 -0.31 -0.03
C VAL A 51 -11.84 -0.23 1.46
N SER A 52 -13.08 0.11 1.82
CA SER A 52 -13.56 0.16 3.22
C SER A 52 -13.34 -1.17 3.93
N ASN A 53 -13.64 -2.30 3.27
CA ASN A 53 -13.43 -3.65 3.81
C ASN A 53 -11.95 -3.96 4.06
N VAL A 54 -11.05 -3.53 3.17
CA VAL A 54 -9.60 -3.70 3.36
C VAL A 54 -9.13 -2.94 4.60
N PHE A 55 -9.53 -1.68 4.77
CA PHE A 55 -9.15 -0.89 5.94
C PHE A 55 -9.71 -1.46 7.24
N ALA A 56 -10.96 -1.89 7.25
CA ALA A 56 -11.54 -2.59 8.40
C ALA A 56 -10.75 -3.87 8.76
N GLY A 57 -10.33 -4.64 7.75
CA GLY A 57 -9.50 -5.83 7.93
C GLY A 57 -8.11 -5.53 8.48
N ILE A 58 -7.44 -4.49 7.97
CA ILE A 58 -6.13 -4.05 8.46
C ILE A 58 -6.24 -3.61 9.92
N LYS A 59 -7.18 -2.72 10.25
CA LYS A 59 -7.39 -2.19 11.61
C LYS A 59 -7.68 -3.30 12.61
N ARG A 60 -8.49 -4.30 12.21
CA ARG A 60 -8.76 -5.48 13.06
C ARG A 60 -7.47 -6.25 13.36
N LYS A 61 -6.64 -6.53 12.34
CA LYS A 61 -5.35 -7.22 12.52
C LYS A 61 -4.38 -6.42 13.39
N PHE A 62 -4.35 -5.10 13.26
CA PHE A 62 -3.56 -4.23 14.12
C PHE A 62 -4.03 -4.34 15.57
N ARG A 63 -5.33 -4.23 15.84
CA ARG A 63 -5.93 -4.37 17.18
C ARG A 63 -5.66 -5.74 17.80
N GLU A 64 -5.78 -6.83 17.02
CA GLU A 64 -5.46 -8.20 17.46
C GLU A 64 -3.99 -8.40 17.88
N ASN A 65 -3.10 -7.50 17.45
CA ASN A 65 -1.68 -7.50 17.79
C ASN A 65 -1.30 -6.37 18.76
N ASP A 66 -2.26 -5.79 19.48
CA ASP A 66 -2.07 -4.68 20.42
C ASP A 66 -1.39 -3.45 19.79
N MET A 67 -1.74 -3.15 18.55
CA MET A 67 -1.21 -2.02 17.79
C MET A 67 -2.34 -1.10 17.34
N ARG A 68 -2.03 0.19 17.17
CA ARG A 68 -2.92 1.18 16.57
C ARG A 68 -2.51 1.41 15.12
N PHE A 69 -3.50 1.42 14.23
CA PHE A 69 -3.27 1.70 12.81
C PHE A 69 -2.67 3.11 12.59
N GLY A 70 -3.21 4.11 13.29
CA GLY A 70 -2.77 5.50 13.18
C GLY A 70 -1.32 5.76 13.62
N ASP A 71 -0.73 4.91 14.47
CA ASP A 71 0.69 5.03 14.85
C ASP A 71 1.63 4.68 13.68
N ILE A 72 1.16 3.87 12.75
CA ILE A 72 1.91 3.42 11.58
C ILE A 72 1.53 4.23 10.34
N ILE A 73 0.26 4.59 10.20
CA ILE A 73 -0.30 5.32 9.06
C ILE A 73 -1.06 6.55 9.57
N PRO A 74 -0.35 7.60 10.02
CA PRO A 74 -0.99 8.82 10.54
C PRO A 74 -1.60 9.70 9.44
N LEU A 75 -1.13 9.56 8.19
CA LEU A 75 -1.57 10.36 7.06
C LEU A 75 -1.54 9.56 5.77
N ILE A 76 -2.63 9.67 5.01
CA ILE A 76 -2.80 9.04 3.69
C ILE A 76 -3.01 10.14 2.66
N LEU A 77 -2.24 10.08 1.57
CA LEU A 77 -2.43 10.91 0.39
C LEU A 77 -2.96 10.04 -0.76
N THR A 78 -4.06 10.44 -1.37
CA THR A 78 -4.68 9.69 -2.48
C THR A 78 -5.22 10.65 -3.55
N ASP A 79 -5.60 10.13 -4.71
CA ASP A 79 -6.37 10.89 -5.68
C ASP A 79 -7.85 10.97 -5.28
N ASN A 80 -8.64 11.75 -6.04
CA ASN A 80 -10.07 11.92 -5.78
C ASN A 80 -10.90 10.84 -6.51
N GLY A 81 -10.46 9.57 -6.45
CA GLY A 81 -11.19 8.45 -7.02
C GLY A 81 -12.44 8.10 -6.21
N ASN A 82 -13.50 7.66 -6.89
CA ASN A 82 -14.76 7.26 -6.23
C ASN A 82 -14.56 6.10 -5.25
N GLU A 83 -13.55 5.27 -5.44
CA GLU A 83 -13.19 4.17 -4.53
C GLU A 83 -12.72 4.66 -3.16
N PHE A 84 -12.29 5.91 -3.04
CA PHE A 84 -11.82 6.54 -1.81
C PHE A 84 -12.84 7.48 -1.17
N SER A 85 -14.10 7.47 -1.63
CA SER A 85 -15.15 8.39 -1.17
C SER A 85 -15.62 8.16 0.25
N ASP A 86 -15.48 6.94 0.79
CA ASP A 86 -15.80 6.64 2.20
C ASP A 86 -14.60 6.96 3.10
N VAL A 87 -14.36 8.26 3.28
CA VAL A 87 -13.26 8.77 4.10
C VAL A 87 -13.36 8.29 5.55
N ASN A 88 -14.58 8.18 6.09
CA ASN A 88 -14.79 7.75 7.46
C ASN A 88 -14.32 6.31 7.69
N ALA A 89 -14.57 5.40 6.76
CA ALA A 89 -14.07 4.03 6.85
C ALA A 89 -12.53 3.95 6.87
N ILE A 90 -11.86 4.94 6.25
CA ILE A 90 -10.41 5.02 6.24
C ILE A 90 -9.88 5.73 7.50
N GLU A 91 -10.47 6.87 7.91
CA GLU A 91 -9.96 7.73 8.99
C GLU A 91 -10.28 7.23 10.39
N LEU A 92 -11.47 6.64 10.59
CA LEU A 92 -11.92 6.24 11.92
C LEU A 92 -11.43 4.83 12.28
N ASP A 93 -11.14 4.61 13.55
CA ASP A 93 -10.89 3.27 14.08
C ASP A 93 -12.18 2.43 14.16
N LEU A 94 -12.08 1.21 14.66
CA LEU A 94 -13.23 0.29 14.78
C LEU A 94 -14.28 0.74 15.81
N ASP A 95 -13.96 1.73 16.64
CA ASP A 95 -14.84 2.30 17.68
C ASP A 95 -15.35 3.70 17.30
N GLY A 96 -14.97 4.18 16.10
CA GLY A 96 -15.41 5.47 15.56
C GLY A 96 -14.55 6.67 15.98
N ALA A 97 -13.39 6.45 16.63
CA ALA A 97 -12.45 7.51 16.92
C ALA A 97 -11.49 7.77 15.74
N LYS A 98 -11.17 9.04 15.48
CA LYS A 98 -10.23 9.39 14.41
C LYS A 98 -8.82 8.96 14.75
N GLU A 99 -8.18 8.15 13.89
CA GLU A 99 -6.80 7.67 14.09
C GLU A 99 -5.85 8.00 12.93
N THR A 100 -6.36 8.32 11.74
CA THR A 100 -5.56 8.77 10.60
C THR A 100 -6.21 9.95 9.91
N SER A 101 -5.54 10.55 8.94
CA SER A 101 -6.10 11.64 8.12
C SER A 101 -5.89 11.37 6.65
N VAL A 102 -6.95 11.53 5.84
CA VAL A 102 -6.91 11.37 4.39
C VAL A 102 -6.85 12.74 3.72
N PHE A 103 -5.93 12.90 2.79
CA PHE A 103 -5.81 14.08 1.94
C PHE A 103 -5.89 13.68 0.48
N PHE A 104 -6.56 14.50 -0.31
CA PHE A 104 -6.71 14.30 -1.73
C PHE A 104 -5.72 15.17 -2.50
N CYS A 105 -5.05 14.54 -3.48
CA CYS A 105 -4.20 15.26 -4.43
C CYS A 105 -5.02 16.24 -5.27
N ARG A 106 -4.39 17.30 -5.73
CA ARG A 106 -5.01 18.20 -6.68
C ARG A 106 -5.25 17.47 -8.01
N PRO A 107 -6.39 17.69 -8.64
CA PRO A 107 -6.69 17.08 -9.93
C PRO A 107 -5.57 17.33 -10.96
N MET A 108 -5.24 16.31 -11.75
CA MET A 108 -4.27 16.36 -12.85
C MET A 108 -2.84 16.79 -12.47
N ARG A 109 -2.39 16.48 -11.25
CA ARG A 109 -0.99 16.68 -10.82
C ARG A 109 -0.36 15.35 -10.38
N PRO A 110 0.20 14.56 -11.33
CA PRO A 110 0.91 13.32 -11.03
C PRO A 110 2.07 13.52 -10.05
N SER A 111 2.73 14.70 -10.11
CA SER A 111 3.81 15.07 -9.19
C SER A 111 3.45 15.11 -7.71
N ASP A 112 2.16 15.03 -7.37
CA ASP A 112 1.72 15.00 -5.96
C ASP A 112 1.90 13.60 -5.32
N LYS A 113 2.05 12.50 -6.12
CA LYS A 113 2.30 11.12 -5.67
C LYS A 113 3.53 10.46 -6.34
N PRO A 114 4.76 10.98 -6.19
CA PRO A 114 5.92 10.50 -6.96
C PRO A 114 6.42 9.11 -6.49
N HIS A 115 6.16 8.72 -5.24
CA HIS A 115 6.66 7.47 -4.66
C HIS A 115 5.87 6.26 -5.17
N VAL A 116 4.54 6.33 -5.15
CA VAL A 116 3.70 5.22 -5.62
C VAL A 116 3.91 4.96 -7.11
N GLU A 117 4.07 6.00 -7.93
CA GLU A 117 4.34 5.86 -9.37
C GLU A 117 5.65 5.12 -9.65
N LYS A 118 6.72 5.43 -8.91
CA LYS A 118 8.01 4.77 -9.05
C LYS A 118 7.94 3.29 -8.67
N ASN A 119 7.22 2.95 -7.61
CA ASN A 119 7.04 1.57 -7.19
C ASN A 119 6.13 0.79 -8.15
N HIS A 120 5.15 1.44 -8.76
CA HIS A 120 4.33 0.83 -9.81
C HIS A 120 5.16 0.43 -11.03
N THR A 121 6.23 1.15 -11.36
CA THR A 121 7.17 0.75 -12.44
C THR A 121 7.76 -0.64 -12.16
N LEU A 122 8.28 -0.88 -10.95
CA LEU A 122 8.83 -2.19 -10.57
C LEU A 122 7.76 -3.29 -10.56
N PHE A 123 6.54 -2.96 -10.15
CA PHE A 123 5.42 -3.88 -10.24
C PHE A 123 5.10 -4.21 -11.71
N ARG A 124 5.14 -3.22 -12.60
CA ARG A 124 4.85 -3.39 -14.04
C ARG A 124 5.92 -4.18 -14.79
N ASP A 125 7.13 -4.29 -14.26
CA ASP A 125 8.17 -5.20 -14.79
C ASP A 125 7.77 -6.69 -14.56
N ILE A 126 6.94 -6.97 -13.54
CA ILE A 126 6.42 -8.31 -13.22
C ILE A 126 5.06 -8.54 -13.88
N CYS A 127 4.18 -7.54 -13.78
CA CYS A 127 2.81 -7.57 -14.30
C CYS A 127 2.59 -6.41 -15.28
N PRO A 128 2.85 -6.57 -16.58
CA PRO A 128 2.68 -5.53 -17.58
C PRO A 128 1.27 -4.93 -17.61
N LYS A 129 1.14 -3.75 -18.21
CA LYS A 129 -0.19 -3.14 -18.40
C LYS A 129 -1.09 -4.07 -19.22
N GLY A 130 -2.35 -4.20 -18.81
CA GLY A 130 -3.31 -5.09 -19.45
C GLY A 130 -3.34 -6.52 -18.89
N THR A 131 -2.42 -6.88 -17.98
CA THR A 131 -2.51 -8.18 -17.25
C THR A 131 -3.81 -8.22 -16.46
N SER A 132 -4.65 -9.25 -16.67
CA SER A 132 -5.84 -9.47 -15.84
C SER A 132 -5.43 -9.96 -14.45
N PHE A 133 -6.09 -9.43 -13.42
CA PHE A 133 -5.93 -9.90 -12.04
C PHE A 133 -7.06 -10.85 -11.61
N ASP A 134 -7.97 -11.24 -12.52
CA ASP A 134 -9.18 -12.00 -12.17
C ASP A 134 -8.84 -13.38 -11.59
N ASN A 135 -7.75 -14.00 -12.08
CA ASN A 135 -7.25 -15.28 -11.59
C ASN A 135 -6.29 -15.16 -10.39
N PHE A 136 -5.95 -13.93 -9.95
CA PHE A 136 -5.07 -13.73 -8.80
C PHE A 136 -5.81 -13.99 -7.50
N THR A 137 -5.06 -14.54 -6.56
CA THR A 137 -5.41 -14.59 -5.13
C THR A 137 -4.67 -13.49 -4.39
N GLN A 138 -5.07 -13.22 -3.14
CA GLN A 138 -4.30 -12.31 -2.28
C GLN A 138 -2.87 -12.81 -2.05
N ASP A 139 -2.65 -14.13 -1.99
CA ASP A 139 -1.30 -14.69 -1.81
C ASP A 139 -0.40 -14.43 -3.02
N ASP A 140 -0.94 -14.41 -4.23
CA ASP A 140 -0.20 -14.03 -5.44
C ASP A 140 0.23 -12.56 -5.37
N VAL A 141 -0.68 -11.67 -4.99
CA VAL A 141 -0.38 -10.26 -4.78
C VAL A 141 0.67 -10.08 -3.69
N ASN A 142 0.53 -10.79 -2.57
CA ASN A 142 1.52 -10.77 -1.48
C ASN A 142 2.90 -11.21 -1.94
N LEU A 143 2.97 -12.25 -2.78
CA LEU A 143 4.22 -12.76 -3.33
C LEU A 143 4.90 -11.71 -4.20
N ILE A 144 4.17 -11.12 -5.15
CA ILE A 144 4.68 -10.11 -6.09
C ILE A 144 5.22 -8.90 -5.32
N PHE A 145 4.42 -8.32 -4.41
CA PHE A 145 4.84 -7.14 -3.65
C PHE A 145 5.92 -7.43 -2.61
N SER A 146 6.00 -8.65 -2.10
CA SER A 146 7.14 -9.07 -1.29
C SER A 146 8.44 -9.10 -2.09
N HIS A 147 8.41 -9.47 -3.38
CA HIS A 147 9.56 -9.33 -4.26
C HIS A 147 9.94 -7.87 -4.46
N VAL A 148 8.99 -7.00 -4.82
CA VAL A 148 9.22 -5.56 -4.99
C VAL A 148 9.85 -4.95 -3.74
N ASN A 149 9.34 -5.30 -2.55
CA ASN A 149 9.82 -4.81 -1.27
C ASN A 149 11.19 -5.38 -0.86
N SER A 150 11.62 -6.50 -1.44
CA SER A 150 12.91 -7.14 -1.13
C SER A 150 14.06 -6.65 -2.02
N ILE A 151 13.77 -5.88 -3.07
CA ILE A 151 14.79 -5.33 -3.97
C ILE A 151 15.61 -4.27 -3.25
N VAL A 152 16.93 -4.48 -3.20
CA VAL A 152 17.88 -3.51 -2.67
C VAL A 152 17.92 -2.27 -3.57
N ARG A 153 17.89 -1.08 -2.98
CA ARG A 153 17.83 0.19 -3.74
C ARG A 153 18.96 1.12 -3.33
N ASN A 154 19.69 1.64 -4.30
CA ASN A 154 20.76 2.62 -4.05
C ASN A 154 20.21 3.89 -3.38
N SER A 155 19.01 4.33 -3.75
CA SER A 155 18.32 5.49 -3.15
C SER A 155 17.97 5.29 -1.66
N LEU A 156 18.04 4.06 -1.15
CA LEU A 156 17.81 3.71 0.25
C LEU A 156 19.13 3.29 0.96
N GLY A 157 20.27 3.78 0.48
CA GLY A 157 21.58 3.46 1.05
C GLY A 157 21.93 1.98 0.99
N GLY A 158 21.53 1.28 -0.08
CA GLY A 158 21.78 -0.15 -0.24
C GLY A 158 20.90 -1.05 0.64
N LYS A 159 19.78 -0.54 1.14
CA LYS A 159 18.77 -1.30 1.89
C LYS A 159 17.58 -1.64 1.00
N SER A 160 16.84 -2.68 1.38
CA SER A 160 15.53 -2.94 0.78
C SER A 160 14.43 -2.17 1.52
N PRO A 161 13.29 -1.86 0.85
CA PRO A 161 12.10 -1.33 1.52
C PRO A 161 11.68 -2.16 2.74
N TYR A 162 11.72 -3.48 2.61
CA TYR A 162 11.40 -4.40 3.70
C TYR A 162 12.31 -4.22 4.90
N ASP A 163 13.63 -4.07 4.69
CA ASP A 163 14.60 -3.91 5.79
C ASP A 163 14.37 -2.60 6.53
N LEU A 164 14.15 -1.49 5.81
CA LEU A 164 13.87 -0.18 6.42
C LEU A 164 12.55 -0.17 7.16
N PHE A 165 11.48 -0.70 6.57
CA PHE A 165 10.18 -0.80 7.25
C PHE A 165 10.29 -1.63 8.53
N SER A 166 10.96 -2.80 8.46
CA SER A 166 11.16 -3.68 9.62
C SER A 166 12.00 -3.04 10.72
N PHE A 167 12.97 -2.21 10.35
CA PHE A 167 13.79 -1.47 11.31
C PHE A 167 12.99 -0.38 12.03
N THR A 168 12.16 0.36 11.29
CA THR A 168 11.42 1.51 11.83
C THR A 168 10.21 1.10 12.66
N TYR A 169 9.40 0.19 12.16
CA TYR A 169 8.13 -0.20 12.79
C TYR A 169 8.19 -1.57 13.48
N GLY A 170 9.24 -2.37 13.21
CA GLY A 170 9.31 -3.74 13.67
C GLY A 170 8.68 -4.73 12.67
N LYS A 171 8.75 -6.02 13.00
CA LYS A 171 8.28 -7.10 12.11
C LYS A 171 6.83 -7.52 12.35
N LYS A 172 6.24 -7.13 13.48
CA LYS A 172 4.86 -7.51 13.84
C LYS A 172 3.82 -6.91 12.88
N GLN A 173 4.11 -5.73 12.29
CA GLN A 173 3.22 -5.02 11.38
C GLN A 173 3.14 -5.66 10.00
N LEU A 174 4.19 -6.36 9.56
CA LEU A 174 4.30 -6.94 8.23
C LEU A 174 3.18 -7.93 7.88
N PRO A 175 2.79 -8.87 8.77
CA PRO A 175 1.66 -9.76 8.49
C PRO A 175 0.33 -9.01 8.37
N CYS A 176 0.16 -7.91 9.10
CA CYS A 176 -1.05 -7.07 9.01
C CYS A 176 -1.16 -6.38 7.66
N LEU A 177 -0.02 -6.05 7.05
CA LEU A 177 0.10 -5.44 5.73
C LEU A 177 0.36 -6.47 4.61
N ALA A 178 0.06 -7.75 4.88
CA ALA A 178 0.15 -8.84 3.90
C ALA A 178 1.53 -8.97 3.23
N SER A 179 2.64 -8.77 3.97
CA SER A 179 3.99 -8.82 3.40
C SER A 179 4.90 -9.82 4.12
N LYS A 180 5.74 -10.50 3.33
CA LYS A 180 6.77 -11.44 3.80
C LYS A 180 8.12 -11.08 3.16
N ARG A 181 9.23 -11.47 3.79
CA ARG A 181 10.55 -11.32 3.18
C ARG A 181 10.84 -12.46 2.22
N TYR A 182 11.21 -12.15 1.00
CA TYR A 182 11.81 -13.09 0.07
C TYR A 182 13.33 -12.90 0.02
N ARG A 183 14.10 -13.99 0.13
CA ARG A 183 15.54 -13.94 -0.13
C ARG A 183 15.74 -13.90 -1.65
N ALA A 184 16.57 -12.98 -2.14
CA ALA A 184 17.02 -12.95 -3.52
C ALA A 184 17.59 -14.34 -3.89
N GLY A 185 17.09 -14.95 -4.97
CA GLY A 185 17.52 -16.27 -5.42
C GLY A 185 16.47 -17.38 -5.37
N LYS A 186 15.33 -17.20 -4.68
CA LYS A 186 14.14 -18.04 -4.82
C LYS A 186 13.04 -17.30 -5.61
N LEU A 187 13.34 -16.90 -6.81
CA LEU A 187 12.33 -16.69 -7.85
C LEU A 187 11.75 -18.08 -8.17
N ALA A 188 10.77 -18.53 -7.41
CA ALA A 188 9.83 -19.46 -7.97
C ALA A 188 9.33 -18.77 -9.25
N LYS A 189 9.45 -19.43 -10.40
CA LYS A 189 8.92 -18.94 -11.66
C LYS A 189 7.45 -18.66 -11.46
N VAL A 190 7.13 -17.40 -11.22
CA VAL A 190 5.76 -16.93 -11.21
C VAL A 190 5.34 -16.91 -12.67
N HIS A 191 4.71 -17.98 -13.11
CA HIS A 191 4.13 -18.08 -14.45
C HIS A 191 2.80 -17.33 -14.44
N TYR A 192 2.85 -15.98 -14.38
CA TYR A 192 1.66 -15.15 -14.36
C TYR A 192 1.54 -14.22 -15.59
N CYS A 193 2.29 -14.49 -16.65
CA CYS A 193 2.10 -13.78 -17.94
C CYS A 193 2.13 -14.76 -19.08
#